data_c35b0676d41e7be3427581b43a9237f0
#
_entry.id   c35b0676d41e7be3427581b43a9237f0
#
_cell.length_a   1.000
_cell.length_b   1.000
_cell.length_c   1.000
_cell.angle_alpha   90.00
_cell.angle_beta   90.00
_cell.angle_gamma   90.00
#
_symmetry.space_group_name_H-M   'P 1'
#
loop_
_entity.id
_entity.type
_entity.pdbx_description
1 polymer ?
#
loop_
_entity_poly.entity_id
_entity_poly.type
_entity_poly.pdbx_seq_one_letter_code
_entity_poly.pdbx_strand_id
1 'polypeptide(L)'
;MTTHTLNETAPAFVTTAHRIVWATVATVASSGEPRTRVLHPIWEFDGQRLVGWIATSPNSPKASDLAHEPRISLTYWDSAQDVATAECDTVWENDLGAKRAGWRRFVDGPVPVGYDPAIIPGWDGPESAAFGILRLEPFRLRVFPGTLLLQGTGDLLTWSA
;
A
#
# COMPACT_ATOMS: atom_id res chain seq x y z
N MET A 1 4.10 -22.93 -10.39
CA MET A 1 4.64 -21.62 -9.96
C MET A 1 5.29 -21.86 -8.61
N THR A 2 6.56 -21.52 -8.44
CA THR A 2 7.24 -21.66 -7.14
C THR A 2 6.72 -20.60 -6.19
N THR A 3 6.20 -21.00 -5.03
CA THR A 3 5.78 -20.08 -3.97
C THR A 3 6.97 -19.83 -3.05
N HIS A 4 7.26 -18.56 -2.77
CA HIS A 4 8.33 -18.13 -1.88
C HIS A 4 7.78 -17.86 -0.48
N THR A 5 8.66 -17.78 0.49
CA THR A 5 8.30 -17.34 1.86
C THR A 5 8.08 -15.81 1.89
N LEU A 6 7.42 -15.33 2.94
CA LEU A 6 7.30 -13.88 3.16
C LEU A 6 8.67 -13.22 3.29
N ASN A 7 9.63 -13.87 3.98
CA ASN A 7 10.98 -13.36 4.16
C ASN A 7 11.79 -13.23 2.87
N GLU A 8 11.47 -14.02 1.85
CA GLU A 8 12.09 -13.92 0.52
C GLU A 8 11.41 -12.83 -0.33
N THR A 9 10.10 -12.64 -0.18
CA THR A 9 9.32 -11.77 -1.07
C THR A 9 9.17 -10.34 -0.53
N ALA A 10 8.93 -10.17 0.78
CA ALA A 10 8.63 -8.86 1.36
C ALA A 10 9.75 -7.83 1.22
N PRO A 11 11.05 -8.16 1.42
CA PRO A 11 12.12 -7.16 1.22
C PRO A 11 12.18 -6.62 -0.22
N ALA A 12 12.05 -7.48 -1.21
CA ALA A 12 12.03 -7.07 -2.62
C ALA A 12 10.78 -6.24 -2.94
N PHE A 13 9.62 -6.63 -2.41
CA PHE A 13 8.38 -5.87 -2.53
C PHE A 13 8.52 -4.46 -1.94
N VAL A 14 8.98 -4.34 -0.69
CA VAL A 14 9.16 -3.04 -0.01
C VAL A 14 10.16 -2.16 -0.77
N THR A 15 11.28 -2.72 -1.21
CA THR A 15 12.29 -1.99 -1.99
C THR A 15 11.69 -1.40 -3.27
N THR A 16 10.95 -2.19 -4.04
CA THR A 16 10.31 -1.74 -5.27
C THR A 16 9.20 -0.73 -4.98
N ALA A 17 8.34 -1.01 -4.00
CA ALA A 17 7.24 -0.14 -3.61
C ALA A 17 7.72 1.24 -3.14
N HIS A 18 8.72 1.29 -2.26
CA HIS A 18 9.26 2.54 -1.73
C HIS A 18 10.05 3.35 -2.76
N ARG A 19 10.67 2.69 -3.74
CA ARG A 19 11.34 3.37 -4.84
C ARG A 19 10.35 4.02 -5.80
N ILE A 20 9.25 3.34 -6.13
CA ILE A 20 8.20 3.83 -7.04
C ILE A 20 7.26 4.82 -6.35
N VAL A 21 7.00 4.64 -5.05
CA VAL A 21 6.19 5.50 -4.17
C VAL A 21 4.68 5.40 -4.44
N TRP A 22 4.25 5.66 -5.67
CA TRP A 22 2.84 5.76 -6.03
C TRP A 22 2.28 4.43 -6.52
N ALA A 23 1.19 3.99 -5.89
CA ALA A 23 0.49 2.77 -6.27
C ALA A 23 -0.86 3.07 -6.91
N THR A 24 -1.19 2.35 -7.97
CA THR A 24 -2.58 2.25 -8.43
C THR A 24 -3.31 1.25 -7.53
N VAL A 25 -4.34 1.72 -6.84
CA VAL A 25 -5.11 0.94 -5.85
C VAL A 25 -6.53 0.73 -6.36
N ALA A 26 -6.96 -0.52 -6.42
CA ALA A 26 -8.30 -0.92 -6.82
C ALA A 26 -9.16 -1.26 -5.61
N THR A 27 -10.41 -0.81 -5.63
CA THR A 27 -11.50 -1.21 -4.74
C THR A 27 -12.67 -1.72 -5.57
N VAL A 28 -13.63 -2.38 -4.94
CA VAL A 28 -14.86 -2.86 -5.59
C VAL A 28 -16.06 -2.13 -4.98
N ALA A 29 -16.82 -1.45 -5.83
CA ALA A 29 -18.06 -0.81 -5.42
C ALA A 29 -19.12 -1.85 -5.02
N SER A 30 -20.14 -1.43 -4.25
CA SER A 30 -21.25 -2.31 -3.84
C SER A 30 -22.02 -2.90 -5.01
N SER A 31 -22.00 -2.23 -6.16
CA SER A 31 -22.59 -2.70 -7.43
C SER A 31 -21.68 -3.65 -8.22
N GLY A 32 -20.42 -3.88 -7.74
CA GLY A 32 -19.48 -4.84 -8.33
C GLY A 32 -18.44 -4.23 -9.28
N GLU A 33 -18.53 -2.93 -9.60
CA GLU A 33 -17.57 -2.30 -10.50
C GLU A 33 -16.20 -2.10 -9.80
N PRO A 34 -15.09 -2.47 -10.45
CA PRO A 34 -13.77 -2.11 -9.97
C PRO A 34 -13.50 -0.61 -10.18
N ARG A 35 -12.91 0.03 -9.18
CA ARG A 35 -12.53 1.45 -9.22
C ARG A 35 -11.07 1.60 -8.84
N THR A 36 -10.33 2.40 -9.59
CA THR A 36 -8.90 2.63 -9.32
C THR A 36 -8.61 4.09 -9.01
N ARG A 37 -7.58 4.32 -8.22
CA ARG A 37 -6.97 5.63 -7.94
C ARG A 37 -5.51 5.45 -7.59
N VAL A 38 -4.76 6.54 -7.62
CA VAL A 38 -3.37 6.55 -7.18
C VAL A 38 -3.31 6.95 -5.72
N LEU A 39 -2.62 6.17 -4.90
CA LEU A 39 -2.39 6.41 -3.48
C LEU A 39 -0.91 6.21 -3.15
N HIS A 40 -0.53 6.60 -1.94
CA HIS A 40 0.86 6.62 -1.46
C HIS A 40 1.00 5.76 -0.20
N PRO A 41 1.16 4.43 -0.32
CA PRO A 41 1.37 3.58 0.84
C PRO A 41 2.81 3.65 1.37
N ILE A 42 2.98 3.53 2.69
CA ILE A 42 4.25 3.18 3.34
C ILE A 42 4.15 1.74 3.83
N TRP A 43 5.23 0.97 3.68
CA TRP A 43 5.30 -0.43 4.10
C TRP A 43 6.34 -0.63 5.19
N GLU A 44 6.00 -1.43 6.19
CA GLU A 44 6.88 -1.81 7.28
C GLU A 44 6.99 -3.34 7.31
N PHE A 45 8.22 -3.86 7.28
CA PHE A 45 8.51 -5.28 7.42
C PHE A 45 9.49 -5.50 8.57
N ASP A 46 9.09 -6.29 9.56
CA ASP A 46 9.88 -6.56 10.78
C ASP A 46 10.61 -7.92 10.77
N GLY A 47 10.59 -8.62 9.63
CA GLY A 47 11.13 -9.97 9.47
C GLY A 47 10.12 -11.09 9.73
N GLN A 48 8.94 -10.76 10.23
CA GLN A 48 7.84 -11.73 10.47
C GLN A 48 6.53 -11.29 9.84
N ARG A 49 6.27 -9.97 9.82
CA ARG A 49 5.03 -9.39 9.35
C ARG A 49 5.29 -8.20 8.44
N LEU A 50 4.54 -8.14 7.35
CA LEU A 50 4.49 -6.98 6.46
C LEU A 50 3.16 -6.25 6.68
N VAL A 51 3.22 -4.95 6.92
CA VAL A 51 2.05 -4.08 7.08
C VAL A 51 2.21 -2.86 6.21
N GLY A 52 1.15 -2.48 5.51
CA GLY A 52 1.08 -1.24 4.75
C GLY A 52 0.19 -0.20 5.42
N TRP A 53 0.44 1.06 5.13
CA TRP A 53 -0.28 2.19 5.69
C TRP A 53 -0.56 3.22 4.60
N ILE A 54 -1.80 3.70 4.53
CA ILE A 54 -2.20 4.77 3.63
C ILE A 54 -2.84 5.89 4.45
N ALA A 55 -2.30 7.12 4.33
CA ALA A 55 -2.98 8.31 4.78
C ALA A 55 -4.00 8.72 3.72
N THR A 56 -5.27 8.80 4.08
CA THR A 56 -6.34 9.09 3.12
C THR A 56 -7.62 9.55 3.82
N SER A 57 -8.47 10.31 3.13
CA SER A 57 -9.72 10.77 3.71
C SER A 57 -10.72 9.62 3.93
N PRO A 58 -11.26 9.46 5.15
CA PRO A 58 -12.33 8.51 5.44
C PRO A 58 -13.68 8.93 4.82
N ASN A 59 -13.80 10.16 4.33
CA ASN A 59 -15.00 10.70 3.70
C ASN A 59 -14.99 10.60 2.17
N SER A 60 -14.05 9.85 1.60
CA SER A 60 -13.90 9.69 0.15
C SER A 60 -14.75 8.51 -0.36
N PRO A 61 -15.06 8.45 -1.68
CA PRO A 61 -15.85 7.36 -2.27
C PRO A 61 -15.33 5.96 -1.97
N LYS A 62 -14.01 5.78 -1.84
CA LYS A 62 -13.43 4.48 -1.49
C LYS A 62 -13.82 3.97 -0.10
N ALA A 63 -14.17 4.87 0.83
CA ALA A 63 -14.62 4.45 2.14
C ALA A 63 -15.93 3.66 2.07
N SER A 64 -16.85 4.05 1.18
CA SER A 64 -18.06 3.28 0.91
C SER A 64 -17.77 1.94 0.23
N ASP A 65 -16.83 1.91 -0.72
CA ASP A 65 -16.39 0.66 -1.36
C ASP A 65 -15.83 -0.30 -0.31
N LEU A 66 -14.92 0.17 0.56
CA LEU A 66 -14.27 -0.62 1.60
C LEU A 66 -15.20 -1.06 2.73
N ALA A 67 -16.28 -0.33 2.98
CA ALA A 67 -17.34 -0.76 3.92
C ALA A 67 -18.09 -1.98 3.39
N HIS A 68 -18.17 -2.15 2.07
CA HIS A 68 -18.82 -3.26 1.40
C HIS A 68 -17.84 -4.42 1.14
N GLU A 69 -16.67 -4.12 0.56
CA GLU A 69 -15.61 -5.09 0.27
C GLU A 69 -14.27 -4.52 0.80
N PRO A 70 -13.78 -5.02 1.96
CA PRO A 70 -12.60 -4.45 2.62
C PRO A 70 -11.28 -4.85 1.97
N ARG A 71 -11.31 -5.63 0.91
CA ARG A 71 -10.10 -6.05 0.19
C ARG A 71 -9.75 -5.07 -0.92
N ILE A 72 -8.46 -4.89 -1.11
CA ILE A 72 -7.91 -4.09 -2.20
C ILE A 72 -6.87 -4.89 -2.97
N SER A 73 -6.66 -4.49 -4.21
CA SER A 73 -5.46 -4.85 -4.98
C SER A 73 -4.71 -3.57 -5.32
N LEU A 74 -3.39 -3.59 -5.19
CA LEU A 74 -2.56 -2.46 -5.56
C LEU A 74 -1.36 -2.88 -6.40
N THR A 75 -0.94 -1.97 -7.28
CA THR A 75 0.16 -2.20 -8.22
C THR A 75 1.06 -0.99 -8.25
N TYR A 76 2.36 -1.24 -8.13
CA TYR A 76 3.45 -0.34 -8.46
C TYR A 76 4.02 -0.72 -9.82
N TRP A 77 4.33 0.26 -10.63
CA TRP A 77 4.98 0.08 -11.94
C TRP A 77 5.86 1.28 -12.25
N ASP A 78 6.99 1.03 -12.87
CA ASP A 78 7.85 2.10 -13.39
C ASP A 78 8.32 1.83 -14.84
N SER A 79 9.03 2.81 -15.40
CA SER A 79 9.51 2.74 -16.78
C SER A 79 10.61 1.70 -17.03
N ALA A 80 11.23 1.15 -15.98
CA ALA A 80 12.12 0.01 -16.06
C ALA A 80 11.37 -1.32 -16.17
N GLN A 81 10.04 -1.27 -16.19
CA GLN A 81 9.11 -2.41 -16.23
C GLN A 81 9.14 -3.27 -14.95
N ASP A 82 9.65 -2.71 -13.85
CA ASP A 82 9.50 -3.34 -12.54
C ASP A 82 8.04 -3.24 -12.08
N VAL A 83 7.49 -4.35 -11.62
CA VAL A 83 6.13 -4.42 -11.11
C VAL A 83 6.14 -5.06 -9.72
N ALA A 84 5.48 -4.42 -8.76
CA ALA A 84 5.18 -5.01 -7.46
C ALA A 84 3.67 -4.91 -7.19
N THR A 85 3.04 -6.02 -6.81
CA THR A 85 1.61 -6.06 -6.49
C THR A 85 1.37 -6.63 -5.10
N ALA A 86 0.33 -6.11 -4.43
CA ALA A 86 -0.18 -6.69 -3.20
C ALA A 86 -1.71 -6.76 -3.24
N GLU A 87 -2.25 -7.86 -2.73
CA GLU A 87 -3.66 -8.00 -2.41
C GLU A 87 -3.77 -8.02 -0.88
N CYS A 88 -4.63 -7.15 -0.33
CA CYS A 88 -4.65 -6.87 1.10
C CYS A 88 -6.07 -6.84 1.64
N ASP A 89 -6.24 -7.32 2.87
CA ASP A 89 -7.33 -6.89 3.74
C ASP A 89 -7.02 -5.49 4.26
N THR A 90 -8.07 -4.68 4.49
CA THR A 90 -7.92 -3.31 4.98
C THR A 90 -8.68 -3.08 6.27
N VAL A 91 -8.12 -2.25 7.13
CA VAL A 91 -8.75 -1.81 8.38
C VAL A 91 -8.56 -0.30 8.54
N TRP A 92 -9.66 0.43 8.76
CA TRP A 92 -9.59 1.82 9.18
C TRP A 92 -9.15 1.93 10.63
N GLU A 93 -8.07 2.65 10.86
CA GLU A 93 -7.58 2.98 12.19
C GLU A 93 -8.29 4.25 12.70
N ASN A 94 -9.34 4.07 13.48
CA ASN A 94 -10.22 5.18 13.89
C ASN A 94 -9.86 5.79 15.23
N ASP A 95 -9.08 5.10 16.06
CA ASP A 95 -8.67 5.63 17.36
C ASP A 95 -7.60 6.72 17.19
N LEU A 96 -7.64 7.74 18.06
CA LEU A 96 -6.76 8.90 17.95
C LEU A 96 -5.28 8.54 18.13
N GLY A 97 -4.97 7.56 18.99
CA GLY A 97 -3.60 7.07 19.15
C GLY A 97 -3.04 6.46 17.88
N ALA A 98 -3.83 5.63 17.20
CA ALA A 98 -3.47 5.04 15.92
C ALA A 98 -3.33 6.10 14.80
N LYS A 99 -4.23 7.10 14.77
CA LYS A 99 -4.12 8.23 13.82
C LYS A 99 -2.85 9.05 14.05
N ARG A 100 -2.49 9.33 15.31
CA ARG A 100 -1.24 10.02 15.66
C ARG A 100 0.00 9.21 15.29
N ALA A 101 -0.03 7.91 15.55
CA ALA A 101 1.06 7.01 15.13
C ALA A 101 1.19 6.96 13.61
N GLY A 102 0.07 6.89 12.88
CA GLY A 102 0.01 6.95 11.43
C GLY A 102 0.58 8.26 10.88
N TRP A 103 0.16 9.41 11.45
CA TRP A 103 0.70 10.72 11.06
C TRP A 103 2.22 10.78 11.16
N ARG A 104 2.76 10.38 12.33
CA ARG A 104 4.23 10.35 12.54
C ARG A 104 4.94 9.40 11.58
N ARG A 105 4.33 8.26 11.25
CA ARG A 105 4.88 7.30 10.28
C ARG A 105 5.15 7.93 8.92
N PHE A 106 4.28 8.84 8.47
CA PHE A 106 4.50 9.59 7.24
C PHE A 106 5.52 10.72 7.41
N VAL A 107 5.47 11.48 8.51
CA VAL A 107 6.43 12.56 8.80
C VAL A 107 7.85 12.01 8.96
N ASP A 108 8.01 10.90 9.69
CA ASP A 108 9.31 10.29 10.00
C ASP A 108 9.72 9.23 8.95
N GLY A 109 8.89 9.02 7.94
CA GLY A 109 9.11 7.99 6.91
C GLY A 109 10.38 8.19 6.11
N PRO A 110 10.96 7.10 5.58
CA PRO A 110 12.19 7.19 4.79
C PRO A 110 11.92 7.91 3.46
N VAL A 111 12.94 8.61 2.96
CA VAL A 111 12.92 9.18 1.60
C VAL A 111 12.92 8.00 0.59
N PRO A 112 12.09 8.04 -0.46
CA PRO A 112 11.19 9.11 -0.91
C PRO A 112 9.73 9.00 -0.42
N VAL A 113 9.38 8.02 0.42
CA VAL A 113 7.98 7.77 0.81
C VAL A 113 7.50 8.62 1.98
N GLY A 114 8.41 9.16 2.81
CA GLY A 114 8.05 10.06 3.89
C GLY A 114 7.61 11.43 3.35
N TYR A 115 6.58 12.03 3.96
CA TYR A 115 6.15 13.39 3.68
C TYR A 115 5.36 13.95 4.87
N ASP A 116 5.23 15.27 4.94
CA ASP A 116 4.38 15.91 5.95
C ASP A 116 2.92 15.90 5.47
N PRO A 117 2.00 15.16 6.13
CA PRO A 117 0.59 15.14 5.74
C PRO A 117 -0.09 16.51 5.80
N ALA A 118 0.45 17.47 6.57
CA ALA A 118 -0.10 18.83 6.65
C ALA A 118 -0.04 19.61 5.32
N ILE A 119 0.70 19.14 4.32
CA ILE A 119 0.65 19.72 2.96
C ILE A 119 -0.70 19.50 2.25
N ILE A 120 -1.51 18.56 2.74
CA ILE A 120 -2.83 18.28 2.17
C ILE A 120 -3.86 19.24 2.79
N PRO A 121 -4.55 20.04 1.99
CA PRO A 121 -5.57 20.96 2.52
C PRO A 121 -6.63 20.24 3.36
N GLY A 122 -6.89 20.78 4.56
CA GLY A 122 -7.83 20.20 5.52
C GLY A 122 -7.27 19.10 6.41
N TRP A 123 -5.99 18.74 6.27
CA TRP A 123 -5.28 17.86 7.19
C TRP A 123 -4.41 18.70 8.15
N ASP A 124 -5.07 19.37 9.08
CA ASP A 124 -4.40 20.29 10.01
C ASP A 124 -3.68 19.56 11.16
N GLY A 125 -3.86 18.25 11.25
CA GLY A 125 -3.26 17.38 12.26
C GLY A 125 -3.95 16.01 12.28
N PRO A 126 -3.43 15.07 13.07
CA PRO A 126 -4.00 13.71 13.17
C PRO A 126 -5.42 13.68 13.75
N GLU A 127 -5.84 14.75 14.45
CA GLU A 127 -7.20 14.92 14.97
C GLU A 127 -8.21 15.35 13.90
N SER A 128 -7.75 15.83 12.74
CA SER A 128 -8.64 16.27 11.67
C SER A 128 -9.61 15.17 11.24
N ALA A 129 -10.89 15.51 11.08
CA ALA A 129 -11.91 14.60 10.60
C ALA A 129 -11.69 14.20 9.11
N ALA A 130 -10.96 15.01 8.36
CA ALA A 130 -10.60 14.72 6.98
C ALA A 130 -9.39 13.79 6.84
N PHE A 131 -8.60 13.61 7.93
CA PHE A 131 -7.46 12.71 7.96
C PHE A 131 -7.84 11.35 8.51
N GLY A 132 -7.49 10.29 7.80
CA GLY A 132 -7.66 8.91 8.22
C GLY A 132 -6.46 8.06 7.86
N ILE A 133 -6.30 6.96 8.57
CA ILE A 133 -5.28 5.94 8.31
C ILE A 133 -5.97 4.63 7.97
N LEU A 134 -5.60 4.09 6.81
CA LEU A 134 -5.98 2.75 6.38
C LEU A 134 -4.78 1.83 6.54
N ARG A 135 -4.93 0.78 7.36
CA ARG A 135 -3.94 -0.28 7.53
C ARG A 135 -4.19 -1.39 6.52
N LEU A 136 -3.12 -1.87 5.90
CA LEU A 136 -3.14 -2.92 4.89
C LEU A 136 -2.46 -4.17 5.43
N GLU A 137 -3.14 -5.30 5.37
CA GLU A 137 -2.63 -6.63 5.72
C GLU A 137 -2.56 -7.48 4.45
N PRO A 138 -1.38 -7.63 3.85
CA PRO A 138 -1.25 -8.38 2.61
C PRO A 138 -1.47 -9.87 2.86
N PHE A 139 -2.25 -10.50 2.00
CA PHE A 139 -2.40 -11.94 1.93
C PHE A 139 -1.80 -12.53 0.64
N ARG A 140 -1.40 -11.66 -0.31
CA ARG A 140 -0.68 -12.06 -1.52
C ARG A 140 0.25 -10.96 -1.98
N LEU A 141 1.47 -11.35 -2.34
CA LEU A 141 2.49 -10.47 -2.93
C LEU A 141 3.03 -11.07 -4.22
N ARG A 142 3.42 -10.17 -5.12
CA ARG A 142 4.13 -10.53 -6.34
C ARG A 142 5.14 -9.43 -6.67
N VAL A 143 6.37 -9.83 -6.99
CA VAL A 143 7.42 -8.93 -7.50
C VAL A 143 7.92 -9.47 -8.82
N PHE A 144 7.75 -8.69 -9.86
CA PHE A 144 8.15 -9.02 -11.22
C PHE A 144 9.20 -8.01 -11.69
N PRO A 145 10.49 -8.38 -11.75
CA PRO A 145 11.53 -7.46 -12.21
C PRO A 145 11.43 -7.24 -13.72
N GLY A 146 11.64 -6.00 -14.14
CA GLY A 146 11.63 -5.63 -15.55
C GLY A 146 12.68 -6.37 -16.39
N THR A 147 13.79 -6.78 -15.76
CA THR A 147 14.80 -7.63 -16.41
C THR A 147 14.25 -8.97 -16.87
N LEU A 148 13.28 -9.53 -16.14
CA LEU A 148 12.61 -10.78 -16.55
C LEU A 148 11.81 -10.57 -17.83
N LEU A 149 11.11 -9.43 -17.98
CA LEU A 149 10.37 -9.08 -19.17
C LEU A 149 11.29 -8.76 -20.37
N LEU A 150 12.33 -7.96 -20.12
CA LEU A 150 13.13 -7.35 -21.20
C LEU A 150 14.32 -8.23 -21.62
N GLN A 151 14.83 -9.08 -20.72
CA GLN A 151 16.06 -9.84 -20.90
C GLN A 151 15.91 -11.34 -20.61
N GLY A 152 14.78 -11.76 -20.06
CA GLY A 152 14.56 -13.15 -19.62
C GLY A 152 15.40 -13.55 -18.40
N THR A 153 15.86 -12.57 -17.60
CA THR A 153 16.73 -12.79 -16.43
C THR A 153 16.09 -12.21 -15.17
N GLY A 154 16.33 -12.88 -14.03
CA GLY A 154 15.73 -12.55 -12.74
C GLY A 154 14.58 -13.49 -12.38
N ASP A 155 14.13 -13.40 -11.15
CA ASP A 155 13.13 -14.29 -10.59
C ASP A 155 11.81 -13.56 -10.32
N LEU A 156 10.72 -14.18 -10.72
CA LEU A 156 9.39 -13.80 -10.27
C LEU A 156 9.19 -14.29 -8.83
N LEU A 157 9.11 -13.37 -7.87
CA LEU A 157 8.80 -13.72 -6.50
C LEU A 157 7.28 -13.65 -6.28
N THR A 158 6.74 -14.70 -5.65
CA THR A 158 5.32 -14.76 -5.26
C THR A 158 5.18 -15.34 -3.87
N TRP A 159 4.32 -14.73 -3.07
CA TRP A 159 3.96 -15.21 -1.74
C TRP A 159 2.44 -15.12 -1.56
N SER A 160 1.87 -16.05 -0.80
CA SER A 160 0.50 -16.00 -0.29
C SER A 160 0.45 -16.54 1.14
N ALA A 161 -0.44 -15.95 1.96
CA ALA A 161 -0.67 -16.34 3.35
C ALA A 161 -1.36 -17.70 3.43
#